data_67f0eccf4d94d1a80452aad3161830e5
#
_entry.id   67f0eccf4d94d1a80452aad3161830e5
#
_cell.length_a   1.000
_cell.length_b   1.000
_cell.length_c   1.000
_cell.angle_alpha   90.00
_cell.angle_beta   90.00
_cell.angle_gamma   90.00
#
_symmetry.space_group_name_H-M   'P 1'
#
loop_
_entity.id
_entity.type
_entity.pdbx_description
1 polymer ?
#
loop_
_entity_poly.entity_id
_entity_poly.type
_entity_poly.pdbx_seq_one_letter_code
_entity_poly.pdbx_strand_id
1 'polypeptide(L)'
;LCTFPLLVIVILDNVDMFQAIILFGARLIGSGDIFVMGYNDDVIRHISANSSLQYILYPGWGSILKTIGFSITPPVVIGVDIYDYYYNAADAGPNARLNFLTYYFWGTLGGSFICFLIGYYIGYFRCKYGKYKHNMFVFFVSTILYISILSIISDLNIFLNDFFWTFAVFVVLYFIAQIVYKGITLPHE
;
A
#
# COMPACT_ATOMS: atom_id res chain seq x y z
N LEU A 1 -23.93 -3.18 1.28
CA LEU A 1 -22.50 -2.85 1.24
C LEU A 1 -21.98 -2.54 -0.17
N CYS A 2 -22.51 -3.15 -1.24
CA CYS A 2 -22.08 -2.90 -2.63
C CYS A 2 -22.71 -1.64 -3.27
N THR A 3 -23.73 -1.04 -2.67
CA THR A 3 -24.44 0.12 -3.23
C THR A 3 -23.57 1.39 -3.26
N PHE A 4 -22.73 1.60 -2.25
CA PHE A 4 -21.89 2.78 -2.18
C PHE A 4 -20.82 2.83 -3.31
N PRO A 5 -20.03 1.76 -3.56
CA PRO A 5 -19.13 1.74 -4.71
C PRO A 5 -19.80 1.96 -6.05
N LEU A 6 -21.00 1.40 -6.25
CA LEU A 6 -21.76 1.61 -7.50
C LEU A 6 -22.16 3.07 -7.67
N LEU A 7 -22.65 3.72 -6.62
CA LEU A 7 -22.99 5.15 -6.66
C LEU A 7 -21.76 6.02 -6.99
N VAL A 8 -20.61 5.68 -6.42
CA VAL A 8 -19.36 6.38 -6.72
C VAL A 8 -19.01 6.27 -8.21
N ILE A 9 -19.14 5.07 -8.79
CA ILE A 9 -18.87 4.85 -10.22
C ILE A 9 -19.86 5.64 -11.08
N VAL A 10 -21.15 5.61 -10.77
CA VAL A 10 -22.18 6.39 -11.49
C VAL A 10 -21.85 7.88 -11.51
N ILE A 11 -21.43 8.43 -10.36
CA ILE A 11 -21.13 9.86 -10.22
C ILE A 11 -19.81 10.24 -10.90
N LEU A 12 -18.75 9.48 -10.68
CA LEU A 12 -17.41 9.84 -11.18
C LEU A 12 -17.26 9.57 -12.69
N ASP A 13 -17.77 8.44 -13.15
CA ASP A 13 -17.63 8.03 -14.55
C ASP A 13 -18.82 8.51 -15.41
N ASN A 14 -19.81 9.19 -14.80
CA ASN A 14 -21.02 9.73 -15.45
C ASN A 14 -21.74 8.68 -16.32
N VAL A 15 -21.89 7.48 -15.79
CA VAL A 15 -22.49 6.31 -16.45
C VAL A 15 -23.84 5.95 -15.81
N ASP A 16 -24.68 5.20 -16.53
CA ASP A 16 -25.91 4.67 -15.96
C ASP A 16 -25.63 3.53 -14.95
N MET A 17 -26.65 3.16 -14.17
CA MET A 17 -26.51 2.12 -13.14
C MET A 17 -26.13 0.76 -13.71
N PHE A 18 -26.60 0.42 -14.93
CA PHE A 18 -26.28 -0.86 -15.55
C PHE A 18 -24.81 -0.90 -16.00
N GLN A 19 -24.34 0.18 -16.61
CA GLN A 19 -22.92 0.34 -16.95
C GLN A 19 -22.04 0.35 -15.69
N ALA A 20 -22.49 1.00 -14.61
CA ALA A 20 -21.76 0.97 -13.33
C ALA A 20 -21.63 -0.44 -12.76
N ILE A 21 -22.66 -1.29 -12.89
CA ILE A 21 -22.58 -2.70 -12.47
C ILE A 21 -21.56 -3.47 -13.32
N ILE A 22 -21.56 -3.27 -14.64
CA ILE A 22 -20.58 -3.90 -15.54
C ILE A 22 -19.16 -3.46 -15.19
N LEU A 23 -18.92 -2.15 -15.01
CA LEU A 23 -17.62 -1.61 -14.65
C LEU A 23 -17.16 -2.10 -13.26
N PHE A 24 -18.07 -2.17 -12.31
CA PHE A 24 -17.77 -2.73 -11.00
C PHE A 24 -17.39 -4.20 -11.07
N GLY A 25 -18.16 -5.00 -11.86
CA GLY A 25 -17.84 -6.40 -12.12
C GLY A 25 -16.48 -6.57 -12.80
N ALA A 26 -16.19 -5.77 -13.82
CA ALA A 26 -14.92 -5.76 -14.52
C ALA A 26 -13.74 -5.42 -13.56
N ARG A 27 -13.91 -4.42 -12.69
CA ARG A 27 -12.92 -4.07 -11.67
C ARG A 27 -12.71 -5.18 -10.63
N LEU A 28 -13.76 -5.91 -10.23
CA LEU A 28 -13.65 -7.06 -9.34
C LEU A 28 -12.88 -8.21 -9.99
N ILE A 29 -13.18 -8.51 -11.25
CA ILE A 29 -12.49 -9.54 -12.03
C ILE A 29 -11.03 -9.12 -12.23
N GLY A 30 -10.79 -7.91 -12.75
CA GLY A 30 -9.46 -7.37 -13.00
C GLY A 30 -8.59 -7.29 -11.75
N SER A 31 -9.18 -7.15 -10.56
CA SER A 31 -8.43 -7.21 -9.32
C SER A 31 -7.81 -8.59 -9.03
N GLY A 32 -8.31 -9.65 -9.66
CA GLY A 32 -7.79 -11.02 -9.58
C GLY A 32 -6.81 -11.39 -10.70
N ASP A 33 -6.70 -10.58 -11.73
CA ASP A 33 -5.93 -10.88 -12.95
C ASP A 33 -4.45 -11.16 -12.66
N ILE A 34 -3.89 -10.53 -11.63
CA ILE A 34 -2.50 -10.76 -11.22
C ILE A 34 -2.22 -12.23 -10.92
N PHE A 35 -3.20 -13.00 -10.41
CA PHE A 35 -3.03 -14.42 -10.09
C PHE A 35 -3.00 -15.31 -11.34
N VAL A 36 -3.60 -14.86 -12.42
CA VAL A 36 -3.65 -15.58 -13.69
C VAL A 36 -2.50 -15.14 -14.59
N MET A 37 -2.25 -13.83 -14.66
CA MET A 37 -1.31 -13.24 -15.61
C MET A 37 0.12 -13.20 -15.08
N GLY A 38 0.32 -12.92 -13.77
CA GLY A 38 1.62 -12.62 -13.20
C GLY A 38 2.55 -13.83 -13.01
N TYR A 39 2.01 -15.02 -12.76
CA TYR A 39 2.85 -16.20 -12.42
C TYR A 39 3.37 -16.97 -13.65
N ASN A 40 3.28 -16.40 -14.84
CA ASN A 40 3.89 -16.94 -16.04
C ASN A 40 5.37 -16.55 -16.09
N ASP A 41 6.27 -17.51 -16.32
CA ASP A 41 7.72 -17.30 -16.38
C ASP A 41 8.14 -16.26 -17.44
N ASP A 42 7.45 -16.22 -18.58
CA ASP A 42 7.74 -15.25 -19.65
C ASP A 42 7.36 -13.84 -19.22
N VAL A 43 6.25 -13.68 -18.50
CA VAL A 43 5.83 -12.40 -17.93
C VAL A 43 6.81 -11.93 -16.86
N ILE A 44 7.23 -12.84 -15.97
CA ILE A 44 8.20 -12.51 -14.92
C ILE A 44 9.52 -12.00 -15.51
N ARG A 45 9.95 -12.56 -16.64
CA ARG A 45 11.16 -12.10 -17.36
C ARG A 45 10.95 -10.78 -18.09
N HIS A 46 9.73 -10.48 -18.50
CA HIS A 46 9.39 -9.21 -19.17
C HIS A 46 9.36 -8.05 -18.19
N ILE A 47 8.95 -8.28 -16.94
CA ILE A 47 8.88 -7.23 -15.92
C ILE A 47 10.27 -6.61 -15.76
N SER A 48 10.38 -5.31 -16.06
CA SER A 48 11.64 -4.58 -15.94
C SER A 48 12.06 -4.52 -14.47
N ALA A 49 13.18 -5.18 -14.19
CA ALA A 49 13.63 -5.46 -12.83
C ALA A 49 13.93 -4.19 -12.02
N ASN A 50 13.00 -3.83 -11.16
CA ASN A 50 13.28 -2.94 -10.06
C ASN A 50 14.03 -3.72 -8.96
N SER A 51 15.01 -3.10 -8.31
CA SER A 51 15.56 -3.72 -7.11
C SER A 51 14.48 -3.71 -6.01
N SER A 52 14.39 -4.79 -5.23
CA SER A 52 13.44 -4.88 -4.10
C SER A 52 13.61 -3.70 -3.13
N LEU A 53 14.83 -3.26 -2.88
CA LEU A 53 15.12 -2.10 -2.04
C LEU A 53 14.55 -0.80 -2.62
N GLN A 54 14.72 -0.55 -3.91
CA GLN A 54 14.16 0.62 -4.56
C GLN A 54 12.63 0.62 -4.48
N TYR A 55 12.01 -0.54 -4.73
CA TYR A 55 10.56 -0.69 -4.67
C TYR A 55 9.99 -0.43 -3.26
N ILE A 56 10.67 -0.90 -2.22
CA ILE A 56 10.25 -0.73 -0.82
C ILE A 56 10.54 0.69 -0.30
N LEU A 57 11.69 1.27 -0.62
CA LEU A 57 12.11 2.54 -0.04
C LEU A 57 11.55 3.76 -0.78
N TYR A 58 11.26 3.63 -2.08
CA TYR A 58 10.78 4.75 -2.89
C TYR A 58 9.46 5.37 -2.37
N PRO A 59 8.42 4.62 -1.95
CA PRO A 59 7.15 5.20 -1.53
C PRO A 59 7.26 6.26 -0.43
N GLY A 60 8.19 6.06 0.52
CA GLY A 60 8.41 7.02 1.60
C GLY A 60 9.40 8.13 1.24
N TRP A 61 10.60 7.74 0.86
CA TRP A 61 11.73 8.67 0.71
C TRP A 61 11.93 9.21 -0.69
N GLY A 62 11.58 8.43 -1.71
CA GLY A 62 11.82 8.81 -3.10
C GLY A 62 11.13 10.11 -3.49
N SER A 63 9.89 10.32 -3.04
CA SER A 63 9.13 11.56 -3.31
C SER A 63 9.79 12.77 -2.64
N ILE A 64 10.26 12.64 -1.41
CA ILE A 64 10.96 13.71 -0.69
C ILE A 64 12.28 14.02 -1.36
N LEU A 65 13.10 12.99 -1.64
CA LEU A 65 14.40 13.16 -2.26
C LEU A 65 14.29 13.80 -3.64
N LYS A 66 13.28 13.41 -4.42
CA LYS A 66 13.00 14.05 -5.72
C LYS A 66 12.66 15.53 -5.57
N THR A 67 11.88 15.90 -4.53
CA THR A 67 11.52 17.30 -4.25
C THR A 67 12.73 18.13 -3.83
N ILE A 68 13.74 17.52 -3.19
CA ILE A 68 15.00 18.17 -2.78
C ILE A 68 16.02 18.26 -3.94
N GLY A 69 15.69 17.69 -5.10
CA GLY A 69 16.52 17.79 -6.30
C GLY A 69 17.40 16.56 -6.60
N PHE A 70 17.19 15.43 -5.91
CA PHE A 70 17.86 14.18 -6.25
C PHE A 70 17.20 13.53 -7.47
N SER A 71 18.01 13.07 -8.44
CA SER A 71 17.55 12.33 -9.62
C SER A 71 17.23 10.89 -9.25
N ILE A 72 16.06 10.65 -8.66
CA ILE A 72 15.59 9.29 -8.34
C ILE A 72 14.47 8.94 -9.30
N THR A 73 14.69 7.90 -10.10
CA THR A 73 13.64 7.34 -10.96
C THR A 73 12.64 6.56 -10.12
N PRO A 74 11.32 6.80 -10.28
CA PRO A 74 10.33 5.97 -9.63
C PRO A 74 10.46 4.51 -10.09
N PRO A 75 10.19 3.54 -9.22
CA PRO A 75 10.12 2.15 -9.64
C PRO A 75 8.98 1.96 -10.65
N VAL A 76 9.17 1.06 -11.57
CA VAL A 76 8.11 0.68 -12.52
C VAL A 76 6.96 0.02 -11.76
N VAL A 77 5.75 0.35 -12.14
CA VAL A 77 4.54 -0.27 -11.56
C VAL A 77 4.38 -1.65 -12.18
N ILE A 78 4.72 -2.69 -11.42
CA ILE A 78 4.76 -4.09 -11.89
C ILE A 78 3.46 -4.53 -12.57
N GLY A 79 2.31 -4.09 -12.07
CA GLY A 79 1.02 -4.41 -12.70
C GLY A 79 0.87 -3.81 -14.10
N VAL A 80 1.46 -2.64 -14.35
CA VAL A 80 1.46 -2.01 -15.67
C VAL A 80 2.34 -2.81 -16.65
N ASP A 81 3.54 -3.23 -16.23
CA ASP A 81 4.42 -4.08 -17.06
C ASP A 81 3.75 -5.41 -17.44
N ILE A 82 3.01 -6.03 -16.48
CA ILE A 82 2.26 -7.26 -16.74
C ILE A 82 1.17 -7.01 -17.78
N TYR A 83 0.46 -5.91 -17.67
CA TYR A 83 -0.63 -5.59 -18.59
C TYR A 83 -0.09 -5.23 -19.98
N ASP A 84 1.02 -4.51 -20.04
CA ASP A 84 1.72 -4.19 -21.27
C ASP A 84 2.14 -5.46 -22.04
N TYR A 85 2.64 -6.47 -21.34
CA TYR A 85 3.01 -7.75 -21.95
C TYR A 85 1.85 -8.41 -22.71
N TYR A 86 0.63 -8.37 -22.17
CA TYR A 86 -0.52 -9.02 -22.79
C TYR A 86 -1.27 -8.17 -23.80
N TYR A 87 -1.30 -6.86 -23.58
CA TYR A 87 -2.20 -5.96 -24.30
C TYR A 87 -1.50 -4.82 -25.04
N ASN A 88 -0.18 -4.70 -24.93
CA ASN A 88 0.59 -3.53 -25.42
C ASN A 88 -0.01 -2.20 -24.94
N ALA A 89 -0.44 -2.15 -23.68
CA ALA A 89 -1.09 -1.01 -23.07
C ALA A 89 -0.44 -0.70 -21.72
N ALA A 90 0.22 0.46 -21.61
CA ALA A 90 0.97 0.87 -20.42
C ALA A 90 0.18 1.80 -19.49
N ASP A 91 -1.12 2.03 -19.73
CA ASP A 91 -1.91 3.02 -19.00
C ASP A 91 -2.59 2.47 -17.73
N ALA A 92 -2.72 1.16 -17.61
CA ALA A 92 -3.38 0.49 -16.49
C ALA A 92 -2.78 -0.90 -16.27
N GLY A 93 -3.06 -1.49 -15.12
CA GLY A 93 -2.64 -2.86 -14.83
C GLY A 93 -3.24 -3.34 -13.50
N PRO A 94 -3.24 -4.67 -13.26
CA PRO A 94 -3.68 -5.21 -11.98
C PRO A 94 -2.75 -4.76 -10.85
N ASN A 95 -3.30 -4.59 -9.66
CA ASN A 95 -2.48 -4.33 -8.49
C ASN A 95 -1.58 -5.52 -8.20
N ALA A 96 -0.29 -5.28 -8.08
CA ALA A 96 0.68 -6.30 -7.71
C ALA A 96 0.48 -6.70 -6.24
N ARG A 97 -0.30 -7.75 -6.02
CA ARG A 97 -0.63 -8.27 -4.69
C ARG A 97 0.63 -8.65 -3.90
N LEU A 98 0.57 -8.52 -2.58
CA LEU A 98 1.70 -8.81 -1.69
C LEU A 98 2.35 -10.17 -1.99
N ASN A 99 1.56 -11.22 -2.16
CA ASN A 99 2.04 -12.57 -2.45
C ASN A 99 2.77 -12.65 -3.80
N PHE A 100 2.30 -11.94 -4.83
CA PHE A 100 3.00 -11.87 -6.10
C PHE A 100 4.30 -11.08 -6.00
N LEU A 101 4.28 -9.89 -5.35
CA LEU A 101 5.48 -9.07 -5.14
C LEU A 101 6.56 -9.81 -4.38
N THR A 102 6.17 -10.50 -3.31
CA THR A 102 7.13 -11.27 -2.51
C THR A 102 7.67 -12.47 -3.27
N TYR A 103 6.85 -13.12 -4.10
CA TYR A 103 7.30 -14.17 -5.01
C TYR A 103 8.27 -13.63 -6.05
N TYR A 104 7.94 -12.53 -6.70
CA TYR A 104 8.77 -11.90 -7.74
C TYR A 104 10.16 -11.53 -7.23
N PHE A 105 10.26 -10.89 -6.07
CA PHE A 105 11.54 -10.42 -5.55
C PHE A 105 12.37 -11.49 -4.82
N TRP A 106 11.74 -12.46 -4.17
CA TRP A 106 12.44 -13.40 -3.27
C TRP A 106 12.11 -14.87 -3.54
N GLY A 107 11.36 -15.16 -4.61
CA GLY A 107 10.95 -16.51 -4.96
C GLY A 107 9.98 -17.14 -3.96
N THR A 108 9.66 -18.41 -4.17
CA THR A 108 8.62 -19.11 -3.38
C THR A 108 8.96 -19.16 -1.88
N LEU A 109 10.17 -19.57 -1.53
CA LEU A 109 10.56 -19.73 -0.11
C LEU A 109 10.72 -18.39 0.58
N GLY A 110 11.47 -17.46 -0.01
CA GLY A 110 11.67 -16.12 0.55
C GLY A 110 10.39 -15.33 0.63
N GLY A 111 9.56 -15.38 -0.41
CA GLY A 111 8.26 -14.73 -0.45
C GLY A 111 7.29 -15.26 0.60
N SER A 112 7.21 -16.58 0.77
CA SER A 112 6.38 -17.19 1.81
C SER A 112 6.83 -16.79 3.22
N PHE A 113 8.14 -16.74 3.45
CA PHE A 113 8.70 -16.32 4.74
C PHE A 113 8.37 -14.85 5.04
N ILE A 114 8.47 -13.97 4.07
CA ILE A 114 8.12 -12.55 4.24
C ILE A 114 6.62 -12.37 4.49
N CYS A 115 5.76 -13.05 3.74
CA CYS A 115 4.32 -13.05 4.00
C CYS A 115 3.99 -13.54 5.41
N PHE A 116 4.67 -14.61 5.88
CA PHE A 116 4.53 -15.11 7.24
C PHE A 116 4.95 -14.05 8.28
N LEU A 117 6.09 -13.39 8.09
CA LEU A 117 6.57 -12.34 9.01
C LEU A 117 5.58 -11.18 9.08
N ILE A 118 5.08 -10.71 7.93
CA ILE A 118 4.08 -9.63 7.88
C ILE A 118 2.83 -10.05 8.66
N GLY A 119 2.28 -11.24 8.40
CA GLY A 119 1.13 -11.78 9.13
C GLY A 119 1.39 -11.92 10.63
N TYR A 120 2.58 -12.41 11.01
CA TYR A 120 2.99 -12.52 12.42
C TYR A 120 3.01 -11.14 13.10
N TYR A 121 3.62 -10.13 12.50
CA TYR A 121 3.68 -8.79 13.09
C TYR A 121 2.30 -8.15 13.20
N ILE A 122 1.44 -8.29 12.21
CA ILE A 122 0.05 -7.84 12.27
C ILE A 122 -0.67 -8.50 13.46
N GLY A 123 -0.57 -9.82 13.60
CA GLY A 123 -1.14 -10.57 14.71
C GLY A 123 -0.57 -10.15 16.07
N TYR A 124 0.75 -9.98 16.15
CA TYR A 124 1.43 -9.51 17.35
C TYR A 124 0.90 -8.15 17.83
N PHE A 125 0.86 -7.15 16.93
CA PHE A 125 0.38 -5.82 17.30
C PHE A 125 -1.11 -5.83 17.68
N ARG A 126 -1.95 -6.61 17.00
CA ARG A 126 -3.36 -6.78 17.37
C ARG A 126 -3.53 -7.36 18.78
N CYS A 127 -2.75 -8.39 19.11
CA CYS A 127 -2.77 -8.96 20.47
C CYS A 127 -2.25 -8.00 21.53
N LYS A 128 -1.21 -7.21 21.21
CA LYS A 128 -0.63 -6.24 22.14
C LYS A 128 -1.53 -5.01 22.34
N TYR A 129 -2.31 -4.63 21.35
CA TYR A 129 -3.17 -3.45 21.43
C TYR A 129 -4.10 -3.48 22.66
N GLY A 130 -4.78 -4.58 22.90
CA GLY A 130 -5.67 -4.72 24.07
C GLY A 130 -4.94 -4.55 25.42
N LYS A 131 -3.68 -4.99 25.49
CA LYS A 131 -2.88 -4.94 26.72
C LYS A 131 -2.18 -3.60 26.93
N TYR A 132 -1.75 -2.95 25.86
CA TYR A 132 -0.94 -1.73 25.88
C TYR A 132 -1.61 -0.55 25.18
N LYS A 133 -2.95 -0.47 25.20
CA LYS A 133 -3.73 0.59 24.55
C LYS A 133 -3.35 2.01 25.00
N HIS A 134 -2.77 2.15 26.20
CA HIS A 134 -2.28 3.44 26.69
C HIS A 134 -0.87 3.81 26.19
N ASN A 135 -0.17 2.87 25.56
CA ASN A 135 1.09 3.17 24.90
C ASN A 135 0.80 3.78 23.54
N MET A 136 1.15 5.06 23.37
CA MET A 136 0.84 5.84 22.17
C MET A 136 1.42 5.23 20.88
N PHE A 137 2.63 4.65 20.95
CA PHE A 137 3.24 3.98 19.81
C PHE A 137 2.48 2.70 19.42
N VAL A 138 2.13 1.86 20.40
CA VAL A 138 1.36 0.63 20.16
C VAL A 138 -0.01 0.96 19.61
N PHE A 139 -0.68 1.99 20.16
CA PHE A 139 -1.97 2.48 19.65
C PHE A 139 -1.84 2.89 18.18
N PHE A 140 -0.85 3.73 17.87
CA PHE A 140 -0.63 4.25 16.53
C PHE A 140 -0.37 3.11 15.51
N VAL A 141 0.62 2.24 15.80
CA VAL A 141 0.97 1.13 14.89
C VAL A 141 -0.22 0.18 14.70
N SER A 142 -0.93 -0.16 15.79
CA SER A 142 -2.11 -1.03 15.70
C SER A 142 -3.23 -0.41 14.88
N THR A 143 -3.45 0.89 15.01
CA THR A 143 -4.49 1.61 14.25
C THR A 143 -4.15 1.64 12.77
N ILE A 144 -2.90 1.96 12.40
CA ILE A 144 -2.47 1.94 11.00
C ILE A 144 -2.60 0.53 10.43
N LEU A 145 -2.08 -0.48 11.10
CA LEU A 145 -2.18 -1.86 10.63
C LEU A 145 -3.62 -2.32 10.48
N TYR A 146 -4.52 -1.87 11.34
CA TYR A 146 -5.94 -2.21 11.24
C TYR A 146 -6.60 -1.55 10.04
N ILE A 147 -6.35 -0.25 9.81
CA ILE A 147 -6.93 0.52 8.70
C ILE A 147 -6.34 0.07 7.36
N SER A 148 -5.03 -0.16 7.33
CA SER A 148 -4.29 -0.41 6.10
C SER A 148 -4.10 -1.89 5.75
N ILE A 149 -4.70 -2.82 6.49
CA ILE A 149 -4.51 -4.27 6.26
C ILE A 149 -4.94 -4.69 4.85
N LEU A 150 -5.98 -4.09 4.31
CA LEU A 150 -6.43 -4.34 2.96
C LEU A 150 -5.44 -3.78 1.92
N SER A 151 -4.83 -2.64 2.21
CA SER A 151 -3.80 -2.06 1.36
C SER A 151 -2.53 -2.91 1.32
N ILE A 152 -2.11 -3.50 2.46
CA ILE A 152 -0.96 -4.43 2.49
C ILE A 152 -1.19 -5.60 1.53
N ILE A 153 -2.40 -6.18 1.56
CA ILE A 153 -2.74 -7.34 0.74
C ILE A 153 -2.89 -6.93 -0.73
N SER A 154 -3.45 -5.77 -1.01
CA SER A 154 -3.74 -5.32 -2.37
C SER A 154 -2.52 -4.73 -3.08
N ASP A 155 -1.74 -3.87 -2.41
CA ASP A 155 -0.55 -3.24 -2.96
C ASP A 155 0.39 -2.78 -1.84
N LEU A 156 1.54 -3.43 -1.74
CA LEU A 156 2.54 -3.12 -0.73
C LEU A 156 3.09 -1.69 -0.88
N ASN A 157 3.20 -1.19 -2.11
CA ASN A 157 3.73 0.15 -2.38
C ASN A 157 2.79 1.23 -1.84
N ILE A 158 1.49 1.10 -2.10
CA ILE A 158 0.46 2.01 -1.57
C ILE A 158 0.49 1.97 -0.04
N PHE A 159 0.52 0.78 0.56
CA PHE A 159 0.59 0.63 2.01
C PHE A 159 1.82 1.33 2.61
N LEU A 160 3.00 1.13 2.02
CA LEU A 160 4.24 1.74 2.52
C LEU A 160 4.20 3.26 2.40
N ASN A 161 3.64 3.79 1.32
CA ASN A 161 3.45 5.23 1.15
C ASN A 161 2.51 5.81 2.22
N ASP A 162 1.34 5.21 2.42
CA ASP A 162 0.35 5.64 3.41
C ASP A 162 0.91 5.52 4.83
N PHE A 163 1.61 4.43 5.13
CA PHE A 163 2.25 4.22 6.42
C PHE A 163 3.29 5.31 6.70
N PHE A 164 4.16 5.60 5.73
CA PHE A 164 5.19 6.62 5.88
C PHE A 164 4.60 8.01 6.16
N TRP A 165 3.65 8.44 5.34
CA TRP A 165 3.04 9.77 5.49
C TRP A 165 2.20 9.88 6.77
N THR A 166 1.45 8.85 7.11
CA THR A 166 0.70 8.83 8.37
C THR A 166 1.63 8.86 9.57
N PHE A 167 2.77 8.15 9.51
CA PHE A 167 3.79 8.21 10.55
C PHE A 167 4.42 9.59 10.66
N ALA A 168 4.76 10.24 9.54
CA ALA A 168 5.30 11.59 9.55
C ALA A 168 4.33 12.59 10.18
N VAL A 169 3.06 12.56 9.80
CA VAL A 169 2.01 13.39 10.40
C VAL A 169 1.87 13.12 11.90
N PHE A 170 1.86 11.84 12.30
CA PHE A 170 1.79 11.47 13.72
C PHE A 170 2.95 12.05 14.52
N VAL A 171 4.18 11.96 14.01
CA VAL A 171 5.37 12.50 14.68
C VAL A 171 5.24 14.03 14.85
N VAL A 172 4.83 14.74 13.81
CA VAL A 172 4.62 16.19 13.87
C VAL A 172 3.56 16.56 14.91
N LEU A 173 2.40 15.91 14.87
CA LEU A 173 1.32 16.15 15.83
C LEU A 173 1.74 15.81 17.27
N TYR A 174 2.53 14.75 17.46
CA TYR A 174 3.07 14.39 18.77
C TYR A 174 3.97 15.50 19.33
N PHE A 175 4.88 16.04 18.52
CA PHE A 175 5.74 17.15 18.96
C PHE A 175 4.93 18.44 19.27
N ILE A 176 3.96 18.78 18.43
CA ILE A 176 3.06 19.93 18.67
C ILE A 176 2.33 19.73 20.01
N ALA A 177 1.75 18.56 20.25
CA ALA A 177 1.07 18.24 21.50
C ALA A 177 1.99 18.36 22.71
N GLN A 178 3.26 17.92 22.61
CA GLN A 178 4.24 18.06 23.68
C GLN A 178 4.60 19.53 23.98
N ILE A 179 4.73 20.37 22.94
CA ILE A 179 5.01 21.79 23.09
C ILE A 179 3.83 22.48 23.78
N VAL A 180 2.60 22.23 23.31
CA VAL A 180 1.39 22.81 23.90
C VAL A 180 1.24 22.37 25.36
N TYR A 181 1.43 21.08 25.65
CA TYR A 181 1.34 20.56 27.01
C TYR A 181 2.35 21.23 27.96
N LYS A 182 3.61 21.35 27.53
CA LYS A 182 4.65 22.03 28.33
C LYS A 182 4.35 23.52 28.52
N GLY A 183 3.82 24.19 27.48
CA GLY A 183 3.42 25.61 27.58
C GLY A 183 2.28 25.86 28.57
N ILE A 184 1.36 24.90 28.73
CA ILE A 184 0.25 24.98 29.69
C ILE A 184 0.71 24.66 31.12
N THR A 185 1.71 23.80 31.29
CA THR A 185 2.16 23.32 32.61
C THR A 185 3.29 24.16 33.23
N LEU A 186 3.89 25.07 32.48
CA LEU A 186 4.84 26.03 33.06
C LEU A 186 4.05 27.08 33.82
N PRO A 187 4.23 27.25 35.16
CA PRO A 187 3.64 28.35 35.88
C PRO A 187 4.19 29.66 35.31
N HIS A 188 3.31 30.65 35.11
CA HIS A 188 3.71 31.99 34.85
C HIS A 188 4.33 32.56 36.15
N GLU A 189 5.68 32.48 36.24
CA GLU A 189 6.43 33.24 37.24
C GLU A 189 6.44 34.74 36.89
#